data_3a278002c54010ef0e463d01952762c7
#
_entry.id   3a278002c54010ef0e463d01952762c7
#
_cell.length_a   1.000
_cell.length_b   1.000
_cell.length_c   1.000
_cell.angle_alpha   90.00
_cell.angle_beta   90.00
_cell.angle_gamma   90.00
#
_symmetry.space_group_name_H-M   'P 1'
#
loop_
_entity.id
_entity.type
_entity.pdbx_description
1 polymer ?
#
loop_
_entity_poly.entity_id
_entity_poly.type
_entity_poly.pdbx_seq_one_letter_code
_entity_poly.pdbx_strand_id
1 'polypeptide(L)'
;MNILMIAAENDALAGAKVGGIADVVRDIAPALAQRSHQVQVLLPGYQSLSEQSGSQRHDRFEVTFWGRVETVELYSVPGRNPVDGVQQWVVEHPLFAAAGKGRIYCDDPPDRPFATDASKFALFCVAAAEAAKRGLFGQLDVLHLHDWHASVVALLRAYHADYVVLQSIHTVFSIHNLALQGIRPFDGDISAVHAWFPGLDIEYKRVSDPRYSDCLNLMRTGINLSDKVHAVSPTYVAEITQPSCPEQGFFGGEGLDPDLLAAQQQGRLIGILNGAEYDSAVEPKLDSELERLLLAAESEVINWMSKETHCYSGHSIALGRIQQWLRNLDQKSGDKQMLLTSVGRLTDQKVLLLRQTMLNGKSALDNLLLQLAGRGRLILLGSGDPLLEQFLLEVAGRHANF
;
A
#
# COMPACT_ATOMS: atom_id res chain seq x y z
N MET A 1 -14.22 -12.27 -18.91
CA MET A 1 -13.29 -11.20 -19.26
C MET A 1 -11.89 -11.65 -18.88
N ASN A 2 -10.87 -11.17 -19.62
CA ASN A 2 -9.47 -11.31 -19.27
C ASN A 2 -8.98 -9.97 -18.72
N ILE A 3 -8.54 -9.96 -17.45
CA ILE A 3 -8.24 -8.75 -16.68
C ILE A 3 -6.75 -8.76 -16.34
N LEU A 4 -6.02 -7.69 -16.69
CA LEU A 4 -4.65 -7.49 -16.24
C LEU A 4 -4.65 -6.47 -15.08
N MET A 5 -4.36 -6.95 -13.88
CA MET A 5 -4.14 -6.14 -12.68
C MET A 5 -2.67 -5.73 -12.62
N ILE A 6 -2.39 -4.44 -12.51
CA ILE A 6 -1.03 -3.88 -12.46
C ILE A 6 -0.87 -3.19 -11.11
N ALA A 7 0.03 -3.69 -10.28
CA ALA A 7 0.20 -3.24 -8.90
C ALA A 7 1.67 -3.22 -8.47
N ALA A 8 1.97 -2.46 -7.40
CA ALA A 8 3.29 -2.49 -6.77
C ALA A 8 3.45 -3.67 -5.79
N GLU A 9 2.34 -4.12 -5.20
CA GLU A 9 2.33 -5.11 -4.12
C GLU A 9 1.26 -6.19 -4.35
N ASN A 10 1.54 -7.43 -3.91
CA ASN A 10 0.56 -8.51 -3.89
C ASN A 10 0.98 -9.58 -2.87
N ASP A 11 0.22 -9.75 -1.79
CA ASP A 11 0.50 -10.75 -0.74
C ASP A 11 0.29 -12.21 -1.21
N ALA A 12 -0.20 -12.45 -2.42
CA ALA A 12 -0.18 -13.77 -3.02
C ALA A 12 1.25 -14.28 -3.32
N LEU A 13 2.24 -13.38 -3.40
CA LEU A 13 3.65 -13.70 -3.60
C LEU A 13 4.45 -13.46 -2.30
N ALA A 14 5.33 -14.40 -1.95
CA ALA A 14 6.17 -14.27 -0.76
C ALA A 14 7.13 -13.09 -0.91
N GLY A 15 7.13 -12.15 0.06
CA GLY A 15 7.99 -10.97 0.05
C GLY A 15 7.47 -9.78 -0.78
N ALA A 16 6.27 -9.87 -1.35
CA ALA A 16 5.68 -8.80 -2.15
C ALA A 16 4.63 -7.97 -1.39
N LYS A 17 4.81 -7.79 -0.07
CA LYS A 17 3.88 -7.03 0.79
C LYS A 17 4.62 -6.02 1.66
N VAL A 18 4.11 -4.79 1.66
CA VAL A 18 4.44 -3.72 2.61
C VAL A 18 3.18 -3.11 3.21
N GLY A 19 2.13 -2.92 2.41
CA GLY A 19 0.91 -2.24 2.81
C GLY A 19 -0.37 -3.02 2.55
N GLY A 20 -1.52 -2.33 2.74
CA GLY A 20 -2.84 -2.91 2.54
C GLY A 20 -3.21 -3.16 1.07
N ILE A 21 -2.52 -2.52 0.13
CA ILE A 21 -2.70 -2.78 -1.32
C ILE A 21 -2.46 -4.25 -1.61
N ALA A 22 -1.42 -4.84 -1.01
CA ALA A 22 -1.05 -6.23 -1.21
C ALA A 22 -2.16 -7.21 -0.84
N ASP A 23 -2.88 -6.95 0.26
CA ASP A 23 -4.02 -7.76 0.68
C ASP A 23 -5.17 -7.66 -0.31
N VAL A 24 -5.50 -6.44 -0.72
CA VAL A 24 -6.60 -6.20 -1.67
C VAL A 24 -6.32 -6.84 -3.02
N VAL A 25 -5.10 -6.71 -3.56
CA VAL A 25 -4.71 -7.33 -4.83
C VAL A 25 -4.75 -8.85 -4.73
N ARG A 26 -4.26 -9.43 -3.60
CA ARG A 26 -4.36 -10.87 -3.32
C ARG A 26 -5.80 -11.37 -3.36
N ASP A 27 -6.73 -10.63 -2.71
CA ASP A 27 -8.08 -11.12 -2.46
C ASP A 27 -9.05 -10.84 -3.62
N ILE A 28 -8.87 -9.73 -4.35
CA ILE A 28 -9.69 -9.40 -5.53
C ILE A 28 -9.49 -10.41 -6.67
N ALA A 29 -8.26 -10.85 -6.92
CA ALA A 29 -7.98 -11.73 -8.06
C ALA A 29 -8.74 -13.07 -7.98
N PRO A 30 -8.72 -13.83 -6.87
CA PRO A 30 -9.56 -15.02 -6.70
C PRO A 30 -11.06 -14.73 -6.77
N ALA A 31 -11.51 -13.62 -6.17
CA ALA A 31 -12.93 -13.25 -6.18
C ALA A 31 -13.46 -12.96 -7.59
N LEU A 32 -12.63 -12.40 -8.48
CA LEU A 32 -12.95 -12.23 -9.89
C LEU A 32 -12.91 -13.57 -10.65
N ALA A 33 -11.93 -14.43 -10.37
CA ALA A 33 -11.83 -15.76 -10.96
C ALA A 33 -13.03 -16.64 -10.62
N GLN A 34 -13.54 -16.60 -9.39
CA GLN A 34 -14.77 -17.27 -8.97
C GLN A 34 -16.01 -16.79 -9.77
N ARG A 35 -15.96 -15.61 -10.38
CA ARG A 35 -16.96 -15.07 -11.29
C ARG A 35 -16.68 -15.38 -12.77
N SER A 36 -15.86 -16.38 -13.04
CA SER A 36 -15.50 -16.85 -14.38
C SER A 36 -14.71 -15.81 -15.20
N HIS A 37 -13.91 -14.95 -14.53
CA HIS A 37 -12.94 -14.11 -15.20
C HIS A 37 -11.55 -14.77 -15.19
N GLN A 38 -10.74 -14.49 -16.21
CA GLN A 38 -9.30 -14.78 -16.20
C GLN A 38 -8.58 -13.56 -15.63
N VAL A 39 -7.74 -13.74 -14.62
CA VAL A 39 -7.05 -12.65 -13.95
C VAL A 39 -5.55 -12.85 -14.04
N GLN A 40 -4.89 -11.88 -14.66
CA GLN A 40 -3.44 -11.78 -14.74
C GLN A 40 -3.00 -10.70 -13.74
N VAL A 41 -2.13 -11.02 -12.78
CA VAL A 41 -1.60 -10.04 -11.83
C VAL A 41 -0.14 -9.79 -12.11
N LEU A 42 0.24 -8.55 -12.40
CA LEU A 42 1.59 -8.15 -12.80
C LEU A 42 2.21 -7.20 -11.78
N LEU A 43 3.42 -7.54 -11.32
CA LEU A 43 4.23 -6.75 -10.39
C LEU A 43 5.65 -6.52 -10.93
N PRO A 44 6.40 -5.52 -10.41
CA PRO A 44 7.85 -5.54 -10.50
C PRO A 44 8.42 -6.73 -9.71
N GLY A 45 9.47 -7.37 -10.22
CA GLY A 45 10.03 -8.59 -9.60
C GLY A 45 10.97 -8.32 -8.43
N TYR A 46 11.43 -7.07 -8.26
CA TYR A 46 12.32 -6.63 -7.18
C TYR A 46 13.60 -7.47 -7.04
N GLN A 47 14.02 -8.14 -8.13
CA GLN A 47 15.13 -9.09 -8.18
C GLN A 47 15.05 -10.22 -7.15
N SER A 48 13.86 -10.53 -6.67
CA SER A 48 13.62 -11.57 -5.66
C SER A 48 12.45 -12.47 -6.02
N LEU A 49 11.41 -11.92 -6.64
CA LEU A 49 10.19 -12.69 -6.91
C LEU A 49 10.37 -13.69 -8.05
N SER A 50 11.17 -13.37 -9.06
CA SER A 50 11.52 -14.27 -10.16
C SER A 50 12.43 -15.44 -9.75
N GLU A 51 13.10 -15.33 -8.59
CA GLU A 51 13.96 -16.40 -8.07
C GLU A 51 13.19 -17.43 -7.21
N GLN A 52 11.90 -17.22 -6.97
CA GLN A 52 11.08 -18.16 -6.21
C GLN A 52 11.00 -19.50 -6.94
N SER A 53 10.99 -20.60 -6.17
CA SER A 53 10.91 -21.96 -6.73
C SER A 53 9.66 -22.10 -7.59
N GLY A 54 9.82 -22.62 -8.81
CA GLY A 54 8.74 -22.77 -9.78
C GLY A 54 8.53 -21.56 -10.70
N SER A 55 9.26 -20.46 -10.51
CA SER A 55 9.24 -19.34 -11.45
C SER A 55 9.84 -19.73 -12.80
N GLN A 56 9.24 -19.26 -13.89
CA GLN A 56 9.68 -19.55 -15.26
C GLN A 56 9.71 -18.27 -16.08
N ARG A 57 10.84 -18.03 -16.75
CA ARG A 57 10.93 -16.92 -17.69
C ARG A 57 10.03 -17.22 -18.91
N HIS A 58 9.10 -16.31 -19.17
CA HIS A 58 8.13 -16.42 -20.25
C HIS A 58 8.60 -15.69 -21.50
N ASP A 59 9.15 -14.47 -21.32
CA ASP A 59 9.61 -13.63 -22.43
C ASP A 59 10.75 -12.70 -22.00
N ARG A 60 11.43 -12.14 -22.98
CA ARG A 60 12.43 -11.08 -22.85
C ARG A 60 12.22 -10.08 -23.99
N PHE A 61 12.02 -8.81 -23.66
CA PHE A 61 11.72 -7.79 -24.65
C PHE A 61 12.34 -6.44 -24.28
N GLU A 62 12.32 -5.55 -25.25
CA GLU A 62 12.88 -4.21 -25.13
C GLU A 62 11.77 -3.18 -25.01
N VAL A 63 12.05 -2.12 -24.22
CA VAL A 63 11.23 -0.93 -24.08
C VAL A 63 12.11 0.32 -24.19
N THR A 64 11.56 1.43 -24.66
CA THR A 64 12.26 2.71 -24.67
C THR A 64 11.98 3.45 -23.37
N PHE A 65 13.02 3.77 -22.61
CA PHE A 65 12.92 4.52 -21.36
C PHE A 65 14.18 5.38 -21.17
N TRP A 66 14.04 6.61 -20.69
CA TRP A 66 15.13 7.60 -20.65
C TRP A 66 15.80 7.86 -22.01
N GLY A 67 15.04 7.76 -23.10
CA GLY A 67 15.57 7.91 -24.47
C GLY A 67 16.51 6.81 -24.91
N ARG A 68 16.58 5.69 -24.22
CA ARG A 68 17.41 4.52 -24.53
C ARG A 68 16.60 3.23 -24.46
N VAL A 69 17.15 2.19 -25.06
CA VAL A 69 16.56 0.85 -25.03
C VAL A 69 16.93 0.18 -23.71
N GLU A 70 15.92 -0.26 -22.97
CA GLU A 70 16.05 -1.08 -21.78
C GLU A 70 15.49 -2.47 -22.02
N THR A 71 16.20 -3.50 -21.58
CA THR A 71 15.75 -4.89 -21.69
C THR A 71 15.05 -5.31 -20.41
N VAL A 72 13.85 -5.83 -20.53
CA VAL A 72 13.05 -6.37 -19.42
C VAL A 72 12.74 -7.84 -19.63
N GLU A 73 12.60 -8.58 -18.54
CA GLU A 73 12.26 -10.01 -18.58
C GLU A 73 10.94 -10.25 -17.87
N LEU A 74 10.05 -11.02 -18.50
CA LEU A 74 8.76 -11.42 -17.94
C LEU A 74 8.83 -12.85 -17.41
N TYR A 75 8.41 -13.03 -16.17
CA TYR A 75 8.34 -14.35 -15.53
C TYR A 75 6.93 -14.64 -15.07
N SER A 76 6.51 -15.91 -15.23
CA SER A 76 5.40 -16.47 -14.46
C SER A 76 5.92 -16.94 -13.10
N VAL A 77 5.18 -16.66 -12.04
CA VAL A 77 5.58 -16.97 -10.66
C VAL A 77 4.44 -17.70 -9.96
N PRO A 78 4.69 -18.80 -9.25
CA PRO A 78 3.65 -19.49 -8.49
C PRO A 78 3.21 -18.64 -7.29
N GLY A 79 1.90 -18.46 -7.11
CA GLY A 79 1.35 -17.88 -5.88
C GLY A 79 1.50 -18.82 -4.69
N ARG A 80 1.49 -18.28 -3.45
CA ARG A 80 1.49 -19.10 -2.21
C ARG A 80 0.33 -20.10 -2.17
N ASN A 81 -0.84 -19.65 -2.62
CA ASN A 81 -2.06 -20.46 -2.74
C ASN A 81 -2.59 -20.29 -4.18
N PRO A 82 -2.16 -21.14 -5.12
CA PRO A 82 -2.62 -21.04 -6.50
C PRO A 82 -4.14 -21.19 -6.59
N VAL A 83 -4.77 -20.36 -7.41
CA VAL A 83 -6.21 -20.37 -7.68
C VAL A 83 -6.43 -20.48 -9.19
N ASP A 84 -7.31 -21.37 -9.60
CA ASP A 84 -7.69 -21.52 -11.00
C ASP A 84 -8.25 -20.21 -11.56
N GLY A 85 -7.79 -19.83 -12.74
CA GLY A 85 -8.17 -18.57 -13.37
C GLY A 85 -7.36 -17.35 -12.91
N VAL A 86 -6.38 -17.52 -12.00
CA VAL A 86 -5.45 -16.46 -11.57
C VAL A 86 -4.03 -16.84 -11.95
N GLN A 87 -3.34 -15.97 -12.70
CA GLN A 87 -1.93 -16.12 -13.05
C GLN A 87 -1.12 -14.95 -12.48
N GLN A 88 -0.01 -15.27 -11.80
CA GLN A 88 0.92 -14.28 -11.28
C GLN A 88 2.09 -14.07 -12.23
N TRP A 89 2.43 -12.81 -12.48
CA TRP A 89 3.51 -12.38 -13.35
C TRP A 89 4.41 -11.37 -12.64
N VAL A 90 5.69 -11.41 -12.95
CA VAL A 90 6.62 -10.35 -12.54
C VAL A 90 7.49 -9.93 -13.71
N VAL A 91 7.78 -8.62 -13.76
CA VAL A 91 8.76 -8.05 -14.69
C VAL A 91 10.05 -7.77 -13.94
N GLU A 92 11.19 -8.23 -14.50
CA GLU A 92 12.51 -7.99 -13.91
C GLU A 92 13.32 -6.98 -14.70
N HIS A 93 13.93 -6.08 -13.96
CA HIS A 93 14.93 -5.12 -14.42
C HIS A 93 15.77 -4.66 -13.22
N PRO A 94 17.08 -4.31 -13.38
CA PRO A 94 17.92 -3.85 -12.29
C PRO A 94 17.35 -2.66 -11.49
N LEU A 95 16.65 -1.73 -12.15
CA LEU A 95 16.02 -0.58 -11.50
C LEU A 95 14.97 -0.98 -10.46
N PHE A 96 14.33 -2.14 -10.57
CA PHE A 96 13.32 -2.58 -9.60
C PHE A 96 13.90 -2.96 -8.24
N ALA A 97 15.21 -3.14 -8.15
CA ALA A 97 15.92 -3.35 -6.90
C ALA A 97 16.74 -2.12 -6.45
N ALA A 98 16.37 -0.92 -6.86
CA ALA A 98 17.09 0.32 -6.51
C ALA A 98 17.22 0.54 -4.99
N ALA A 99 16.24 0.08 -4.21
CA ALA A 99 16.28 0.09 -2.73
C ALA A 99 17.03 -1.10 -2.12
N GLY A 100 17.51 -2.02 -2.94
CA GLY A 100 18.04 -3.33 -2.55
C GLY A 100 17.11 -4.47 -2.94
N LYS A 101 17.68 -5.66 -3.06
CA LYS A 101 16.97 -6.88 -3.46
C LYS A 101 15.77 -7.18 -2.55
N GLY A 102 14.59 -7.35 -3.12
CA GLY A 102 13.35 -7.65 -2.42
C GLY A 102 12.70 -6.45 -1.71
N ARG A 103 13.28 -5.26 -1.77
CA ARG A 103 12.69 -4.04 -1.21
C ARG A 103 11.79 -3.35 -2.25
N ILE A 104 10.54 -3.13 -1.85
CA ILE A 104 9.52 -2.57 -2.74
C ILE A 104 9.68 -1.06 -2.88
N TYR A 105 9.90 -0.34 -1.78
CA TYR A 105 9.99 1.12 -1.75
C TYR A 105 11.38 1.61 -1.39
N CYS A 106 11.72 2.79 -1.93
CA CYS A 106 12.97 3.48 -1.69
C CYS A 106 12.77 4.59 -0.65
N ASP A 107 13.81 4.86 0.13
CA ASP A 107 13.87 6.01 1.03
C ASP A 107 14.53 7.18 0.27
N ASP A 108 13.75 7.89 -0.55
CA ASP A 108 14.23 9.07 -1.28
C ASP A 108 14.41 10.28 -0.32
N PRO A 109 15.38 11.16 -0.57
CA PRO A 109 15.61 12.32 0.28
C PRO A 109 14.42 13.31 0.21
N PRO A 110 14.15 14.09 1.29
CA PRO A 110 12.99 14.97 1.38
C PRO A 110 12.89 16.06 0.31
N ASP A 111 14.00 16.47 -0.28
CA ASP A 111 14.06 17.44 -1.38
C ASP A 111 13.73 16.82 -2.75
N ARG A 112 13.71 15.49 -2.85
CA ARG A 112 13.37 14.74 -4.06
C ARG A 112 12.44 13.56 -3.74
N PRO A 113 11.28 13.78 -3.13
CA PRO A 113 10.39 12.71 -2.70
C PRO A 113 9.92 11.88 -3.91
N PHE A 114 9.88 10.56 -3.73
CA PHE A 114 9.46 9.59 -4.77
C PHE A 114 10.32 9.54 -6.03
N ALA A 115 11.48 10.20 -6.10
CA ALA A 115 12.26 10.30 -7.34
C ALA A 115 12.66 8.92 -7.91
N THR A 116 13.17 8.05 -7.04
CA THR A 116 13.60 6.70 -7.43
C THR A 116 12.38 5.79 -7.65
N ASP A 117 11.40 5.81 -6.74
CA ASP A 117 10.19 4.99 -6.87
C ASP A 117 9.37 5.37 -8.10
N ALA A 118 9.19 6.66 -8.40
CA ALA A 118 8.45 7.08 -9.57
C ALA A 118 9.13 6.65 -10.88
N SER A 119 10.47 6.75 -10.95
CA SER A 119 11.22 6.26 -12.12
C SER A 119 11.12 4.74 -12.27
N LYS A 120 11.22 4.02 -11.16
CA LYS A 120 11.05 2.55 -11.11
C LYS A 120 9.67 2.13 -11.60
N PHE A 121 8.62 2.75 -11.07
CA PHE A 121 7.25 2.42 -11.47
C PHE A 121 6.90 2.95 -12.86
N ALA A 122 7.51 4.04 -13.35
CA ALA A 122 7.37 4.47 -14.74
C ALA A 122 7.95 3.43 -15.71
N LEU A 123 9.15 2.89 -15.44
CA LEU A 123 9.71 1.78 -16.22
C LEU A 123 8.82 0.52 -16.14
N PHE A 124 8.31 0.19 -14.97
CA PHE A 124 7.38 -0.93 -14.81
C PHE A 124 6.12 -0.75 -15.66
N CYS A 125 5.56 0.45 -15.68
CA CYS A 125 4.37 0.75 -16.48
C CYS A 125 4.62 0.65 -17.99
N VAL A 126 5.77 1.13 -18.49
CA VAL A 126 6.07 0.97 -19.92
C VAL A 126 6.31 -0.50 -20.26
N ALA A 127 6.93 -1.28 -19.38
CA ALA A 127 7.08 -2.73 -19.58
C ALA A 127 5.71 -3.44 -19.59
N ALA A 128 4.80 -3.06 -18.67
CA ALA A 128 3.44 -3.58 -18.62
C ALA A 128 2.64 -3.23 -19.90
N ALA A 129 2.75 -1.98 -20.37
CA ALA A 129 2.10 -1.53 -21.61
C ALA A 129 2.63 -2.26 -22.84
N GLU A 130 3.95 -2.45 -22.93
CA GLU A 130 4.57 -3.20 -24.03
C GLU A 130 4.18 -4.68 -24.02
N ALA A 131 4.18 -5.33 -22.86
CA ALA A 131 3.75 -6.71 -22.71
C ALA A 131 2.26 -6.89 -23.09
N ALA A 132 1.40 -5.97 -22.68
CA ALA A 132 -0.01 -5.95 -23.08
C ALA A 132 -0.19 -5.76 -24.59
N LYS A 133 0.51 -4.79 -25.19
CA LYS A 133 0.53 -4.54 -26.64
C LYS A 133 0.99 -5.77 -27.44
N ARG A 134 1.96 -6.50 -26.94
CA ARG A 134 2.46 -7.75 -27.55
C ARG A 134 1.51 -8.93 -27.37
N GLY A 135 0.45 -8.79 -26.59
CA GLY A 135 -0.49 -9.87 -26.30
C GLY A 135 0.06 -10.97 -25.41
N LEU A 136 1.10 -10.70 -24.59
CA LEU A 136 1.73 -11.70 -23.73
C LEU A 136 0.79 -12.23 -22.63
N PHE A 137 -0.31 -11.52 -22.37
CA PHE A 137 -1.38 -11.93 -21.45
C PHE A 137 -2.65 -12.41 -22.17
N GLY A 138 -2.57 -12.68 -23.49
CA GLY A 138 -3.73 -12.95 -24.34
C GLY A 138 -4.51 -11.68 -24.67
N GLN A 139 -5.73 -11.84 -25.23
CA GLN A 139 -6.59 -10.70 -25.52
C GLN A 139 -7.18 -10.17 -24.20
N LEU A 140 -6.86 -8.93 -23.86
CA LEU A 140 -7.29 -8.25 -22.64
C LEU A 140 -8.60 -7.48 -22.86
N ASP A 141 -9.50 -7.58 -21.90
CA ASP A 141 -10.73 -6.78 -21.83
C ASP A 141 -10.56 -5.58 -20.90
N VAL A 142 -9.75 -5.73 -19.83
CA VAL A 142 -9.59 -4.71 -18.78
C VAL A 142 -8.14 -4.60 -18.34
N LEU A 143 -7.66 -3.35 -18.21
CA LEU A 143 -6.47 -2.97 -17.45
C LEU A 143 -6.93 -2.42 -16.10
N HIS A 144 -6.60 -3.10 -15.01
CA HIS A 144 -6.90 -2.68 -13.64
C HIS A 144 -5.64 -2.15 -12.98
N LEU A 145 -5.59 -0.83 -12.79
CA LEU A 145 -4.43 -0.08 -12.33
C LEU A 145 -4.58 0.25 -10.84
N HIS A 146 -3.57 -0.07 -10.03
CA HIS A 146 -3.62 0.12 -8.58
C HIS A 146 -2.71 1.26 -8.13
N ASP A 147 -3.31 2.35 -7.63
CA ASP A 147 -2.68 3.58 -7.15
C ASP A 147 -1.72 4.24 -8.16
N TRP A 148 -1.05 5.30 -7.73
CA TRP A 148 -0.13 6.08 -8.55
C TRP A 148 1.00 5.26 -9.20
N HIS A 149 1.34 4.13 -8.62
CA HIS A 149 2.37 3.20 -9.11
C HIS A 149 2.07 2.63 -10.50
N ALA A 150 0.80 2.47 -10.84
CA ALA A 150 0.35 1.91 -12.12
C ALA A 150 -0.19 2.98 -13.10
N SER A 151 -0.30 4.23 -12.68
CA SER A 151 -1.00 5.28 -13.43
C SER A 151 -0.30 5.69 -14.74
N VAL A 152 1.01 5.48 -14.86
CA VAL A 152 1.76 5.78 -16.10
C VAL A 152 1.26 4.90 -17.25
N VAL A 153 0.65 3.74 -17.01
CA VAL A 153 -0.02 2.96 -18.08
C VAL A 153 -1.15 3.78 -18.70
N ALA A 154 -1.95 4.49 -17.89
CA ALA A 154 -3.01 5.36 -18.40
C ALA A 154 -2.43 6.57 -19.18
N LEU A 155 -1.30 7.13 -18.74
CA LEU A 155 -0.58 8.20 -19.45
C LEU A 155 -0.12 7.72 -20.83
N LEU A 156 0.56 6.58 -20.89
CA LEU A 156 1.07 6.00 -22.14
C LEU A 156 -0.07 5.64 -23.08
N ARG A 157 -1.14 5.03 -22.59
CA ARG A 157 -2.36 4.71 -23.34
C ARG A 157 -2.98 5.96 -23.98
N ALA A 158 -2.97 7.09 -23.25
CA ALA A 158 -3.60 8.33 -23.71
C ALA A 158 -2.75 9.10 -24.72
N TYR A 159 -1.42 9.16 -24.54
CA TYR A 159 -0.57 10.11 -25.23
C TYR A 159 0.59 9.51 -26.01
N HIS A 160 1.00 8.28 -25.75
CA HIS A 160 2.16 7.69 -26.44
C HIS A 160 1.73 6.93 -27.70
N ALA A 161 2.28 7.32 -28.86
CA ALA A 161 1.89 6.78 -30.16
C ALA A 161 2.00 5.24 -30.24
N ASP A 162 3.03 4.65 -29.61
CA ASP A 162 3.25 3.19 -29.66
C ASP A 162 2.19 2.40 -28.85
N TYR A 163 1.45 3.04 -27.94
CA TYR A 163 0.48 2.40 -27.06
C TYR A 163 -0.97 2.77 -27.32
N VAL A 164 -1.25 3.46 -28.43
CA VAL A 164 -2.61 3.80 -28.89
C VAL A 164 -3.51 2.55 -29.00
N VAL A 165 -2.95 1.40 -29.35
CA VAL A 165 -3.69 0.13 -29.43
C VAL A 165 -4.36 -0.24 -28.08
N LEU A 166 -3.82 0.19 -26.97
CA LEU A 166 -4.38 -0.05 -25.63
C LEU A 166 -5.65 0.78 -25.37
N GLN A 167 -5.99 1.77 -26.19
CA GLN A 167 -7.21 2.57 -26.07
C GLN A 167 -8.48 1.72 -26.27
N SER A 168 -8.38 0.59 -26.95
CA SER A 168 -9.47 -0.38 -27.10
C SER A 168 -9.76 -1.20 -25.84
N ILE A 169 -8.85 -1.20 -24.87
CA ILE A 169 -8.97 -1.95 -23.60
C ILE A 169 -9.53 -1.03 -22.53
N HIS A 170 -10.58 -1.47 -21.82
CA HIS A 170 -11.20 -0.68 -20.75
C HIS A 170 -10.26 -0.55 -19.54
N THR A 171 -10.20 0.64 -18.93
CA THR A 171 -9.33 0.89 -17.78
C THR A 171 -10.12 1.13 -16.50
N VAL A 172 -9.70 0.49 -15.41
CA VAL A 172 -10.17 0.74 -14.05
C VAL A 172 -8.99 1.20 -13.22
N PHE A 173 -9.10 2.32 -12.54
CA PHE A 173 -8.08 2.85 -11.65
C PHE A 173 -8.55 2.76 -10.20
N SER A 174 -7.85 2.02 -9.35
CA SER A 174 -8.17 1.86 -7.93
C SER A 174 -7.35 2.79 -7.06
N ILE A 175 -8.02 3.57 -6.22
CA ILE A 175 -7.45 4.44 -5.20
C ILE A 175 -7.50 3.70 -3.86
N HIS A 176 -6.33 3.34 -3.32
CA HIS A 176 -6.21 2.76 -1.99
C HIS A 176 -5.88 3.82 -0.93
N ASN A 177 -5.06 4.81 -1.29
CA ASN A 177 -4.69 5.90 -0.40
C ASN A 177 -4.27 7.14 -1.19
N LEU A 178 -4.96 8.28 -1.00
CA LEU A 178 -4.64 9.55 -1.63
C LEU A 178 -3.44 10.30 -1.01
N ALA A 179 -2.98 9.91 0.17
CA ALA A 179 -1.91 10.64 0.88
C ALA A 179 -0.59 10.66 0.08
N LEU A 180 -0.33 9.63 -0.73
CA LEU A 180 0.86 9.53 -1.56
C LEU A 180 0.45 9.56 -3.04
N GLN A 181 0.88 10.59 -3.77
CA GLN A 181 0.39 10.88 -5.11
C GLN A 181 1.45 10.73 -6.20
N GLY A 182 2.70 10.44 -5.84
CA GLY A 182 3.79 10.24 -6.79
C GLY A 182 4.09 11.48 -7.64
N ILE A 183 4.10 12.68 -7.03
CA ILE A 183 4.31 13.95 -7.72
C ILE A 183 5.75 14.07 -8.20
N ARG A 184 5.94 14.33 -9.51
CA ARG A 184 7.26 14.54 -10.12
C ARG A 184 7.26 15.72 -11.09
N PRO A 185 8.39 16.45 -11.24
CA PRO A 185 8.46 17.54 -12.21
C PRO A 185 8.23 17.03 -13.64
N PHE A 186 7.78 17.91 -14.53
CA PHE A 186 7.72 17.60 -15.95
C PHE A 186 9.11 17.56 -16.57
N ASP A 187 10.01 18.46 -16.14
CA ASP A 187 11.35 18.66 -16.69
C ASP A 187 12.40 18.90 -15.60
N GLY A 188 13.68 18.93 -16.00
CA GLY A 188 14.79 19.37 -15.15
C GLY A 188 15.31 18.33 -14.14
N ASP A 189 14.78 17.12 -14.11
CA ASP A 189 15.21 16.03 -13.22
C ASP A 189 15.20 14.70 -14.00
N ILE A 190 16.06 13.77 -13.62
CA ILE A 190 16.11 12.42 -14.22
C ILE A 190 14.82 11.63 -13.95
N SER A 191 14.11 11.97 -12.89
CA SER A 191 12.80 11.41 -12.54
C SER A 191 11.61 12.28 -13.03
N ALA A 192 11.84 13.12 -14.02
CA ALA A 192 10.83 13.89 -14.69
C ALA A 192 10.18 13.11 -15.84
N VAL A 193 8.94 13.41 -16.17
CA VAL A 193 8.20 12.69 -17.21
C VAL A 193 8.85 12.81 -18.59
N HIS A 194 9.40 13.98 -18.95
CA HIS A 194 10.09 14.17 -20.22
C HIS A 194 11.51 13.58 -20.24
N ALA A 195 12.09 13.28 -19.07
CA ALA A 195 13.26 12.44 -19.01
C ALA A 195 12.92 10.97 -19.27
N TRP A 196 11.82 10.46 -18.68
CA TRP A 196 11.37 9.09 -18.91
C TRP A 196 10.95 8.85 -20.36
N PHE A 197 10.17 9.79 -20.92
CA PHE A 197 9.57 9.69 -22.26
C PHE A 197 9.83 10.98 -23.06
N PRO A 198 11.04 11.14 -23.63
CA PRO A 198 11.39 12.33 -24.40
C PRO A 198 10.43 12.55 -25.58
N GLY A 199 9.92 13.76 -25.70
CA GLY A 199 9.01 14.13 -26.79
C GLY A 199 7.55 13.68 -26.60
N LEU A 200 7.18 13.15 -25.43
CA LEU A 200 5.78 12.83 -25.12
C LEU A 200 4.96 14.12 -25.02
N ASP A 201 3.99 14.30 -25.94
CA ASP A 201 3.07 15.43 -25.93
C ASP A 201 1.88 15.13 -25.01
N ILE A 202 1.70 15.93 -23.96
CA ILE A 202 0.77 15.68 -22.86
C ILE A 202 -0.21 16.86 -22.73
N GLU A 203 -1.47 16.56 -22.51
CA GLU A 203 -2.45 17.57 -22.08
C GLU A 203 -2.25 17.88 -20.58
N TYR A 204 -1.35 18.84 -20.29
CA TYR A 204 -0.94 19.21 -18.91
C TYR A 204 -2.11 19.49 -17.98
N LYS A 205 -3.18 20.14 -18.47
CA LYS A 205 -4.37 20.46 -17.67
C LYS A 205 -4.98 19.24 -16.98
N ARG A 206 -4.84 18.06 -17.56
CA ARG A 206 -5.42 16.81 -17.01
C ARG A 206 -4.53 16.09 -16.01
N VAL A 207 -3.23 16.38 -16.00
CA VAL A 207 -2.23 15.58 -15.28
C VAL A 207 -1.34 16.38 -14.33
N SER A 208 -1.27 17.74 -14.47
CA SER A 208 -0.49 18.59 -13.56
C SER A 208 -1.05 18.53 -12.15
N ASP A 209 -0.17 18.60 -11.15
CA ASP A 209 -0.59 18.72 -9.75
C ASP A 209 -1.30 20.07 -9.54
N PRO A 210 -2.45 20.11 -8.87
CA PRO A 210 -3.17 21.35 -8.59
C PRO A 210 -2.39 22.36 -7.74
N ARG A 211 -1.46 21.89 -6.92
CA ARG A 211 -0.61 22.69 -6.01
C ARG A 211 0.73 23.07 -6.65
N TYR A 212 1.23 22.23 -7.56
CA TYR A 212 2.54 22.37 -8.23
C TYR A 212 2.35 22.22 -9.74
N SER A 213 1.98 23.31 -10.43
CA SER A 213 1.57 23.28 -11.83
C SER A 213 2.65 22.84 -12.82
N ASP A 214 3.93 22.89 -12.40
CA ASP A 214 5.11 22.42 -13.12
C ASP A 214 5.43 20.93 -12.86
N CYS A 215 4.57 20.25 -12.09
CA CYS A 215 4.71 18.85 -11.75
C CYS A 215 3.57 17.98 -12.29
N LEU A 216 3.92 16.80 -12.76
CA LEU A 216 3.00 15.68 -12.99
C LEU A 216 2.51 15.14 -11.64
N ASN A 217 1.20 14.92 -11.49
CA ASN A 217 0.64 14.16 -10.40
C ASN A 217 0.17 12.78 -10.91
N LEU A 218 0.83 11.73 -10.50
CA LEU A 218 0.55 10.37 -10.99
C LEU A 218 -0.82 9.85 -10.51
N MET A 219 -1.25 10.19 -9.30
CA MET A 219 -2.59 9.83 -8.82
C MET A 219 -3.68 10.53 -9.67
N ARG A 220 -3.54 11.85 -9.91
CA ARG A 220 -4.43 12.62 -10.78
C ARG A 220 -4.50 12.06 -12.19
N THR A 221 -3.34 11.64 -12.71
CA THR A 221 -3.23 10.99 -14.03
C THR A 221 -4.11 9.74 -14.11
N GLY A 222 -4.05 8.86 -13.12
CA GLY A 222 -4.90 7.68 -13.04
C GLY A 222 -6.39 8.05 -12.99
N ILE A 223 -6.77 9.02 -12.15
CA ILE A 223 -8.17 9.48 -12.00
C ILE A 223 -8.72 10.04 -13.32
N ASN A 224 -7.96 10.89 -14.01
CA ASN A 224 -8.45 11.63 -15.16
C ASN A 224 -8.34 10.89 -16.50
N LEU A 225 -7.44 9.91 -16.61
CA LEU A 225 -7.19 9.19 -17.85
C LEU A 225 -7.77 7.77 -17.90
N SER A 226 -8.34 7.27 -16.80
CA SER A 226 -8.99 5.96 -16.79
C SER A 226 -10.50 6.05 -17.07
N ASP A 227 -11.07 4.98 -17.60
CA ASP A 227 -12.50 4.92 -17.94
C ASP A 227 -13.39 4.83 -16.69
N LYS A 228 -12.92 4.12 -15.66
CA LYS A 228 -13.56 4.05 -14.34
C LYS A 228 -12.53 4.26 -13.23
N VAL A 229 -12.99 4.82 -12.13
CA VAL A 229 -12.23 5.04 -10.90
C VAL A 229 -12.93 4.31 -9.76
N HIS A 230 -12.19 3.52 -9.04
CA HIS A 230 -12.65 2.77 -7.87
C HIS A 230 -11.97 3.31 -6.63
N ALA A 231 -12.71 3.49 -5.54
CA ALA A 231 -12.17 3.75 -4.21
C ALA A 231 -12.64 2.65 -3.25
N VAL A 232 -11.83 2.39 -2.22
CA VAL A 232 -11.94 1.21 -1.34
C VAL A 232 -13.15 1.17 -0.41
N SER A 233 -14.01 2.18 -0.43
CA SER A 233 -15.34 2.14 0.22
C SER A 233 -16.25 3.28 -0.27
N PRO A 234 -17.58 3.14 -0.14
CA PRO A 234 -18.51 4.25 -0.38
C PRO A 234 -18.29 5.45 0.55
N THR A 235 -17.94 5.20 1.81
CA THR A 235 -17.60 6.25 2.78
C THR A 235 -16.36 7.03 2.33
N TYR A 236 -15.33 6.32 1.89
CA TYR A 236 -14.10 6.95 1.39
C TYR A 236 -14.36 7.81 0.14
N VAL A 237 -15.25 7.39 -0.76
CA VAL A 237 -15.70 8.24 -1.89
C VAL A 237 -16.31 9.55 -1.37
N ALA A 238 -17.17 9.49 -0.36
CA ALA A 238 -17.78 10.69 0.22
C ALA A 238 -16.75 11.61 0.89
N GLU A 239 -15.69 11.06 1.48
CA GLU A 239 -14.59 11.82 2.07
C GLU A 239 -13.71 12.47 1.02
N ILE A 240 -13.19 11.70 0.05
CA ILE A 240 -12.21 12.19 -0.93
C ILE A 240 -12.78 13.15 -1.97
N THR A 241 -14.10 13.27 -2.08
CA THR A 241 -14.78 14.29 -2.91
C THR A 241 -14.97 15.61 -2.19
N GLN A 242 -14.47 15.75 -0.96
CA GLN A 242 -14.49 16.98 -0.18
C GLN A 242 -13.09 17.55 -0.01
N PRO A 243 -12.95 18.90 0.10
CA PRO A 243 -11.66 19.52 0.41
C PRO A 243 -11.10 19.01 1.74
N SER A 244 -9.78 18.84 1.82
CA SER A 244 -9.09 18.53 3.08
C SER A 244 -9.18 19.70 4.05
N CYS A 245 -9.32 19.39 5.35
CA CYS A 245 -9.29 20.36 6.44
C CYS A 245 -8.32 19.87 7.54
N PRO A 246 -7.01 20.07 7.37
CA PRO A 246 -6.00 19.56 8.30
C PRO A 246 -6.18 20.06 9.73
N GLU A 247 -6.69 21.29 9.91
CA GLU A 247 -6.98 21.90 11.23
C GLU A 247 -8.03 21.10 12.03
N GLN A 248 -8.92 20.39 11.31
CA GLN A 248 -9.93 19.52 11.92
C GLN A 248 -9.52 18.03 11.85
N GLY A 249 -8.32 17.73 11.39
CA GLY A 249 -7.85 16.36 11.17
C GLY A 249 -8.59 15.61 10.05
N PHE A 250 -9.20 16.34 9.11
CA PHE A 250 -9.95 15.77 8.00
C PHE A 250 -9.06 15.70 6.75
N PHE A 251 -8.78 14.46 6.32
CA PHE A 251 -8.03 14.14 5.11
C PHE A 251 -9.03 13.87 3.96
N GLY A 252 -9.46 14.92 3.29
CA GLY A 252 -10.38 14.81 2.15
C GLY A 252 -9.69 14.38 0.87
N GLY A 253 -9.91 15.12 -0.21
CA GLY A 253 -9.37 14.82 -1.54
C GLY A 253 -7.88 15.13 -1.75
N GLU A 254 -7.16 15.64 -0.72
CA GLU A 254 -5.72 15.93 -0.80
C GLU A 254 -5.35 16.83 -2.00
N GLY A 255 -6.25 17.77 -2.36
CA GLY A 255 -6.14 18.65 -3.52
C GLY A 255 -6.69 18.07 -4.83
N LEU A 256 -7.15 16.82 -4.84
CA LEU A 256 -7.76 16.16 -6.00
C LEU A 256 -9.30 16.05 -5.90
N ASP A 257 -9.89 16.64 -4.86
CA ASP A 257 -11.34 16.66 -4.67
C ASP A 257 -12.13 17.21 -5.85
N PRO A 258 -11.69 18.24 -6.62
CA PRO A 258 -12.41 18.68 -7.79
C PRO A 258 -12.44 17.65 -8.93
N ASP A 259 -11.32 16.95 -9.17
CA ASP A 259 -11.24 15.88 -10.19
C ASP A 259 -12.08 14.67 -9.79
N LEU A 260 -12.06 14.30 -8.51
CA LEU A 260 -12.83 13.19 -7.94
C LEU A 260 -14.34 13.49 -7.97
N LEU A 261 -14.74 14.72 -7.61
CA LEU A 261 -16.12 15.15 -7.69
C LEU A 261 -16.62 15.14 -9.16
N ALA A 262 -15.80 15.61 -10.09
CA ALA A 262 -16.12 15.55 -11.51
C ALA A 262 -16.26 14.11 -12.01
N ALA A 263 -15.37 13.19 -11.58
CA ALA A 263 -15.46 11.78 -11.91
C ALA A 263 -16.74 11.13 -11.32
N GLN A 264 -17.14 11.53 -10.12
CA GLN A 264 -18.38 11.06 -9.49
C GLN A 264 -19.61 11.55 -10.26
N GLN A 265 -19.67 12.84 -10.62
CA GLN A 265 -20.76 13.42 -11.39
C GLN A 265 -20.91 12.77 -12.79
N GLN A 266 -19.80 12.31 -13.37
CA GLN A 266 -19.79 11.57 -14.64
C GLN A 266 -20.13 10.06 -14.46
N GLY A 267 -20.41 9.60 -13.27
CA GLY A 267 -20.65 8.18 -12.99
C GLY A 267 -19.43 7.28 -13.20
N ARG A 268 -18.23 7.87 -13.14
CA ARG A 268 -16.96 7.13 -13.27
C ARG A 268 -16.38 6.69 -11.93
N LEU A 269 -16.59 7.45 -10.83
CA LEU A 269 -16.08 7.12 -9.50
C LEU A 269 -17.10 6.26 -8.73
N ILE A 270 -16.65 5.10 -8.26
CA ILE A 270 -17.46 4.13 -7.52
C ILE A 270 -16.68 3.69 -6.28
N GLY A 271 -17.36 3.65 -5.12
CA GLY A 271 -16.83 3.07 -3.90
C GLY A 271 -17.30 1.62 -3.73
N ILE A 272 -16.36 0.70 -3.53
CA ILE A 272 -16.62 -0.70 -3.22
C ILE A 272 -15.88 -1.04 -1.94
N LEU A 273 -16.60 -1.51 -0.92
CA LEU A 273 -15.97 -1.87 0.34
C LEU A 273 -15.06 -3.09 0.16
N ASN A 274 -13.81 -2.98 0.61
CA ASN A 274 -12.91 -4.11 0.65
C ASN A 274 -13.48 -5.22 1.53
N GLY A 275 -13.49 -6.44 1.00
CA GLY A 275 -13.88 -7.64 1.76
C GLY A 275 -12.75 -8.13 2.65
N ALA A 276 -13.10 -8.92 3.64
CA ALA A 276 -12.17 -9.74 4.42
C ALA A 276 -12.82 -11.10 4.67
N GLU A 277 -12.07 -12.17 4.44
CA GLU A 277 -12.48 -13.51 4.83
C GLU A 277 -11.97 -13.79 6.25
N TYR A 278 -12.86 -14.18 7.12
CA TYR A 278 -12.53 -14.64 8.47
C TYR A 278 -12.68 -16.16 8.49
N ASP A 279 -11.60 -16.85 8.86
CA ASP A 279 -11.68 -18.29 9.15
C ASP A 279 -12.58 -18.48 10.38
N SER A 280 -13.81 -18.92 10.15
CA SER A 280 -14.82 -19.12 11.20
C SER A 280 -14.50 -20.28 12.16
N ALA A 281 -13.36 -20.97 11.97
CA ALA A 281 -13.05 -22.20 12.65
C ALA A 281 -12.32 -22.04 14.00
N VAL A 282 -11.95 -20.83 14.41
CA VAL A 282 -11.23 -20.61 15.66
C VAL A 282 -12.07 -19.77 16.61
N GLU A 283 -12.95 -20.41 17.40
CA GLU A 283 -13.41 -19.79 18.64
C GLU A 283 -12.25 -19.80 19.65
N PRO A 284 -11.67 -18.64 20.00
CA PRO A 284 -10.59 -18.59 20.97
C PRO A 284 -11.12 -19.00 22.36
N LYS A 285 -10.49 -20.01 22.96
CA LYS A 285 -10.69 -20.30 24.39
C LYS A 285 -9.89 -19.29 25.20
N LEU A 286 -10.54 -18.22 25.64
CA LEU A 286 -9.90 -17.02 26.19
C LEU A 286 -9.03 -17.23 27.44
N ASP A 287 -9.31 -18.23 28.29
CA ASP A 287 -8.68 -18.32 29.61
C ASP A 287 -7.25 -18.91 29.61
N SER A 288 -6.88 -19.70 28.60
CA SER A 288 -5.51 -20.21 28.42
C SER A 288 -4.69 -19.43 27.38
N GLU A 289 -5.30 -18.48 26.72
CA GLU A 289 -4.71 -17.77 25.58
C GLU A 289 -3.94 -16.52 25.97
N LEU A 290 -4.36 -15.79 27.01
CA LEU A 290 -3.68 -14.56 27.43
C LEU A 290 -2.26 -14.84 27.90
N GLU A 291 -2.06 -15.83 28.76
CA GLU A 291 -0.72 -16.24 29.23
C GLU A 291 0.15 -16.66 28.05
N ARG A 292 -0.36 -17.54 27.18
CA ARG A 292 0.36 -18.04 26.01
C ARG A 292 0.71 -16.89 25.05
N LEU A 293 -0.19 -15.92 24.88
CA LEU A 293 0.02 -14.75 24.04
C LEU A 293 1.09 -13.83 24.63
N LEU A 294 1.07 -13.61 25.94
CA LEU A 294 2.07 -12.80 26.63
C LEU A 294 3.45 -13.49 26.61
N LEU A 295 3.53 -14.82 26.78
CA LEU A 295 4.78 -15.57 26.65
C LEU A 295 5.34 -15.53 25.23
N ALA A 296 4.48 -15.63 24.22
CA ALA A 296 4.89 -15.46 22.82
C ALA A 296 5.41 -14.03 22.55
N ALA A 297 4.71 -13.01 23.07
CA ALA A 297 5.13 -11.62 22.94
C ALA A 297 6.48 -11.37 23.66
N GLU A 298 6.69 -11.93 24.85
CA GLU A 298 7.97 -11.87 25.57
C GLU A 298 9.11 -12.46 24.73
N SER A 299 8.90 -13.66 24.20
CA SER A 299 9.88 -14.38 23.36
C SER A 299 10.24 -13.58 22.13
N GLU A 300 9.26 -12.97 21.43
CA GLU A 300 9.50 -12.17 20.24
C GLU A 300 10.24 -10.87 20.54
N VAL A 301 9.90 -10.17 21.62
CA VAL A 301 10.63 -8.95 22.03
C VAL A 301 12.08 -9.28 22.34
N ILE A 302 12.36 -10.38 23.04
CA ILE A 302 13.73 -10.84 23.29
C ILE A 302 14.45 -11.19 21.99
N ASN A 303 13.77 -11.87 21.05
CA ASN A 303 14.31 -12.21 19.74
C ASN A 303 14.67 -10.95 18.94
N TRP A 304 13.84 -9.91 18.94
CA TRP A 304 14.16 -8.64 18.31
C TRP A 304 15.35 -7.96 18.95
N MET A 305 15.36 -7.82 20.28
CA MET A 305 16.48 -7.22 21.01
C MET A 305 17.82 -7.94 20.75
N SER A 306 17.79 -9.26 20.54
CA SER A 306 19.00 -10.04 20.26
C SER A 306 19.59 -9.83 18.86
N LYS A 307 18.82 -9.32 17.92
CA LYS A 307 19.22 -9.08 16.52
C LYS A 307 19.65 -7.65 16.26
N GLU A 308 19.40 -6.75 17.19
CA GLU A 308 19.66 -5.32 17.01
C GLU A 308 21.02 -4.92 17.56
N THR A 309 21.69 -4.00 16.85
CA THR A 309 22.96 -3.42 17.30
C THR A 309 22.77 -2.31 18.35
N HIS A 310 21.55 -1.80 18.49
CA HIS A 310 21.17 -0.75 19.44
C HIS A 310 19.94 -1.17 20.24
N CYS A 311 19.97 -0.88 21.55
CA CYS A 311 18.83 -1.17 22.43
C CYS A 311 17.79 -0.04 22.30
N TYR A 312 16.63 -0.35 21.71
CA TYR A 312 15.49 0.57 21.69
C TYR A 312 14.78 0.57 23.05
N SER A 313 14.58 1.77 23.62
CA SER A 313 13.89 1.93 24.92
C SER A 313 12.50 1.32 24.91
N GLY A 314 11.80 1.35 23.77
CA GLY A 314 10.49 0.74 23.57
C GLY A 314 10.47 -0.76 23.83
N HIS A 315 11.47 -1.50 23.36
CA HIS A 315 11.59 -2.95 23.61
C HIS A 315 11.80 -3.26 25.09
N SER A 316 12.64 -2.49 25.78
CA SER A 316 12.90 -2.66 27.22
C SER A 316 11.64 -2.37 28.06
N ILE A 317 10.88 -1.32 27.71
CA ILE A 317 9.62 -0.97 28.38
C ILE A 317 8.59 -2.08 28.15
N ALA A 318 8.42 -2.52 26.89
CA ALA A 318 7.48 -3.59 26.53
C ALA A 318 7.82 -4.90 27.28
N LEU A 319 9.09 -5.31 27.27
CA LEU A 319 9.53 -6.52 27.98
C LEU A 319 9.23 -6.45 29.46
N GLY A 320 9.61 -5.35 30.12
CA GLY A 320 9.34 -5.16 31.55
C GLY A 320 7.84 -5.19 31.87
N ARG A 321 7.01 -4.63 30.97
CA ARG A 321 5.56 -4.59 31.14
C ARG A 321 4.93 -5.98 30.96
N ILE A 322 5.31 -6.73 29.93
CA ILE A 322 4.85 -8.09 29.70
C ILE A 322 5.20 -8.99 30.88
N GLN A 323 6.44 -8.92 31.38
CA GLN A 323 6.87 -9.68 32.54
C GLN A 323 6.11 -9.31 33.81
N GLN A 324 5.78 -8.03 34.01
CA GLN A 324 4.93 -7.59 35.12
C GLN A 324 3.52 -8.19 35.01
N TRP A 325 2.96 -8.21 33.81
CA TRP A 325 1.63 -8.77 33.57
C TRP A 325 1.61 -10.28 33.78
N LEU A 326 2.62 -11.01 33.31
CA LEU A 326 2.76 -12.46 33.54
C LEU A 326 2.82 -12.80 35.04
N ARG A 327 3.61 -12.05 35.82
CA ARG A 327 3.68 -12.26 37.27
C ARG A 327 2.35 -12.01 38.02
N ASN A 328 1.49 -11.17 37.45
CA ASN A 328 0.22 -10.79 38.05
C ASN A 328 -0.99 -11.59 37.55
N LEU A 329 -0.80 -12.54 36.60
CA LEU A 329 -1.87 -13.41 36.11
C LEU A 329 -2.39 -14.35 37.19
N ASP A 330 -1.53 -14.80 38.12
CA ASP A 330 -1.86 -15.73 39.24
C ASP A 330 -2.62 -15.06 40.40
N GLN A 331 -2.71 -13.73 40.44
CA GLN A 331 -3.44 -13.00 41.46
C GLN A 331 -4.91 -12.88 41.09
N LYS A 332 -5.69 -13.90 41.47
CA LYS A 332 -7.15 -13.99 41.57
C LYS A 332 -7.89 -12.67 41.28
N SER A 333 -8.24 -12.41 40.06
CA SER A 333 -9.44 -11.65 39.76
C SER A 333 -10.33 -12.53 38.88
N GLY A 334 -11.43 -12.99 39.43
CA GLY A 334 -12.45 -13.76 38.71
C GLY A 334 -13.18 -12.95 37.62
N ASP A 335 -12.75 -11.70 37.37
CA ASP A 335 -13.25 -10.84 36.31
C ASP A 335 -12.39 -11.03 35.05
N LYS A 336 -13.04 -11.38 33.95
CA LYS A 336 -12.43 -11.46 32.62
C LYS A 336 -11.79 -10.12 32.26
N GLN A 337 -10.47 -10.05 32.29
CA GLN A 337 -9.75 -8.85 31.86
C GLN A 337 -9.75 -8.76 30.35
N MET A 338 -10.12 -7.58 29.84
CA MET A 338 -10.12 -7.29 28.40
C MET A 338 -8.69 -7.08 27.90
N LEU A 339 -8.32 -7.71 26.79
CA LEU A 339 -7.12 -7.38 26.04
C LEU A 339 -7.51 -6.66 24.75
N LEU A 340 -7.08 -5.43 24.61
CA LEU A 340 -7.14 -4.69 23.36
C LEU A 340 -5.80 -4.84 22.64
N THR A 341 -5.84 -5.04 21.33
CA THR A 341 -4.65 -5.11 20.50
C THR A 341 -4.79 -4.17 19.31
N SER A 342 -3.70 -3.50 18.95
CA SER A 342 -3.59 -2.71 17.74
C SER A 342 -2.29 -3.04 17.04
N VAL A 343 -2.37 -3.41 15.75
CA VAL A 343 -1.20 -3.73 14.93
C VAL A 343 -1.23 -2.87 13.68
N GLY A 344 -0.14 -2.18 13.40
CA GLY A 344 -0.06 -1.36 12.20
C GLY A 344 1.09 -0.36 12.19
N ARG A 345 1.30 0.27 11.02
CA ARG A 345 2.30 1.34 10.89
C ARG A 345 1.89 2.56 11.73
N LEU A 346 2.86 3.20 12.38
CA LEU A 346 2.66 4.43 13.12
C LEU A 346 2.76 5.63 12.16
N THR A 347 1.61 6.06 11.68
CA THR A 347 1.46 7.23 10.80
C THR A 347 0.41 8.17 11.41
N ASP A 348 0.47 9.46 11.07
CA ASP A 348 -0.53 10.43 11.52
C ASP A 348 -1.95 9.96 11.22
N GLN A 349 -2.20 9.46 10.02
CA GLN A 349 -3.52 8.94 9.61
C GLN A 349 -4.08 7.87 10.56
N LYS A 350 -3.22 7.03 11.16
CA LYS A 350 -3.64 5.92 12.05
C LYS A 350 -3.65 6.29 13.53
N VAL A 351 -2.77 7.21 13.95
CA VAL A 351 -2.54 7.53 15.37
C VAL A 351 -3.17 8.87 15.78
N LEU A 352 -3.60 9.70 14.82
CA LEU A 352 -4.13 11.04 15.05
C LEU A 352 -5.20 11.07 16.15
N LEU A 353 -6.20 10.18 16.07
CA LEU A 353 -7.28 10.12 17.06
C LEU A 353 -6.76 9.81 18.47
N LEU A 354 -5.76 8.96 18.61
CA LEU A 354 -5.16 8.60 19.90
C LEU A 354 -4.39 9.76 20.52
N ARG A 355 -3.83 10.66 19.70
CA ARG A 355 -3.10 11.87 20.12
C ARG A 355 -4.01 13.05 20.44
N GLN A 356 -5.25 13.05 19.94
CA GLN A 356 -6.15 14.17 20.09
C GLN A 356 -6.31 14.56 21.58
N THR A 357 -6.05 15.83 21.88
CA THR A 357 -6.24 16.36 23.24
C THR A 357 -7.72 16.51 23.55
N MET A 358 -8.17 15.86 24.62
CA MET A 358 -9.54 15.90 25.08
C MET A 358 -9.77 17.13 26.03
N LEU A 359 -11.03 17.42 26.36
CA LEU A 359 -11.42 18.55 27.22
C LEU A 359 -10.69 18.62 28.56
N ASN A 360 -10.22 17.49 29.08
CA ASN A 360 -9.48 17.40 30.35
C ASN A 360 -7.96 17.61 30.19
N GLY A 361 -7.49 18.01 29.01
CA GLY A 361 -6.08 18.25 28.71
C GLY A 361 -5.24 17.00 28.52
N LYS A 362 -5.83 15.80 28.57
CA LYS A 362 -5.15 14.51 28.33
C LYS A 362 -5.40 14.05 26.89
N SER A 363 -4.52 13.20 26.36
CA SER A 363 -4.76 12.58 25.07
C SER A 363 -5.95 11.59 25.12
N ALA A 364 -6.54 11.32 23.98
CA ALA A 364 -7.59 10.29 23.89
C ALA A 364 -7.07 8.91 24.32
N LEU A 365 -5.80 8.59 24.02
CA LEU A 365 -5.14 7.36 24.49
C LEU A 365 -5.03 7.32 26.03
N ASP A 366 -4.57 8.40 26.67
CA ASP A 366 -4.55 8.48 28.13
C ASP A 366 -5.94 8.24 28.74
N ASN A 367 -6.98 8.82 28.15
CA ASN A 367 -8.36 8.63 28.62
C ASN A 367 -8.85 7.19 28.43
N LEU A 368 -8.55 6.57 27.29
CA LEU A 368 -8.84 5.16 27.05
C LEU A 368 -8.17 4.26 28.10
N LEU A 369 -6.89 4.47 28.37
CA LEU A 369 -6.12 3.69 29.33
C LEU A 369 -6.60 3.87 30.77
N LEU A 370 -7.05 5.08 31.14
CA LEU A 370 -7.68 5.34 32.43
C LEU A 370 -9.00 4.56 32.59
N GLN A 371 -9.81 4.46 31.52
CA GLN A 371 -11.05 3.67 31.57
C GLN A 371 -10.79 2.16 31.58
N LEU A 372 -9.69 1.71 30.99
CA LEU A 372 -9.25 0.31 31.01
C LEU A 372 -8.58 -0.08 32.33
N ALA A 373 -8.21 0.87 33.20
CA ALA A 373 -7.51 0.58 34.44
C ALA A 373 -8.31 -0.38 35.34
N GLY A 374 -7.68 -1.48 35.74
CA GLY A 374 -8.32 -2.57 36.50
C GLY A 374 -9.26 -3.48 35.70
N ARG A 375 -9.59 -3.14 34.44
CA ARG A 375 -10.51 -3.90 33.59
C ARG A 375 -9.83 -4.53 32.37
N GLY A 376 -8.70 -3.98 31.93
CA GLY A 376 -8.06 -4.44 30.70
C GLY A 376 -6.67 -3.86 30.48
N ARG A 377 -6.07 -4.34 29.41
CA ARG A 377 -4.74 -3.97 28.93
C ARG A 377 -4.79 -3.64 27.44
N LEU A 378 -3.84 -2.80 27.00
CA LEU A 378 -3.63 -2.49 25.59
C LEU A 378 -2.23 -2.96 25.17
N ILE A 379 -2.13 -3.68 24.07
CA ILE A 379 -0.89 -3.94 23.34
C ILE A 379 -0.97 -3.24 21.99
N LEU A 380 0.00 -2.36 21.73
CA LEU A 380 0.16 -1.72 20.42
C LEU A 380 1.48 -2.19 19.81
N LEU A 381 1.41 -2.79 18.65
CA LEU A 381 2.55 -3.26 17.87
C LEU A 381 2.65 -2.46 16.58
N GLY A 382 3.74 -1.72 16.40
CA GLY A 382 3.98 -0.94 15.20
C GLY A 382 5.27 -0.16 15.25
N SER A 383 5.68 0.31 14.08
CA SER A 383 6.81 1.24 13.91
C SER A 383 6.45 2.27 12.84
N GLY A 384 7.15 3.40 12.81
CA GLY A 384 6.90 4.44 11.82
C GLY A 384 7.51 5.78 12.17
N ASP A 385 6.68 6.81 12.30
CA ASP A 385 7.14 8.16 12.62
C ASP A 385 7.77 8.22 14.02
N PRO A 386 9.01 8.69 14.16
CA PRO A 386 9.71 8.76 15.46
C PRO A 386 8.98 9.61 16.51
N LEU A 387 8.27 10.67 16.12
CA LEU A 387 7.51 11.51 17.06
C LEU A 387 6.27 10.77 17.59
N LEU A 388 5.67 9.91 16.78
CA LEU A 388 4.56 9.06 17.19
C LEU A 388 5.05 7.94 18.12
N GLU A 389 6.20 7.34 17.83
CA GLU A 389 6.82 6.34 18.70
C GLU A 389 7.15 6.96 20.07
N GLN A 390 7.76 8.16 20.10
CA GLN A 390 8.04 8.88 21.33
C GLN A 390 6.76 9.15 22.13
N PHE A 391 5.71 9.66 21.50
CA PHE A 391 4.41 9.90 22.16
C PHE A 391 3.87 8.62 22.82
N LEU A 392 3.90 7.50 22.12
CA LEU A 392 3.42 6.22 22.66
C LEU A 392 4.27 5.74 23.85
N LEU A 393 5.59 5.91 23.79
CA LEU A 393 6.50 5.58 24.88
C LEU A 393 6.23 6.47 26.14
N GLU A 394 5.97 7.75 25.94
CA GLU A 394 5.61 8.65 27.04
C GLU A 394 4.28 8.23 27.69
N VAL A 395 3.30 7.82 26.90
CA VAL A 395 2.02 7.30 27.43
C VAL A 395 2.25 5.96 28.16
N ALA A 396 3.05 5.06 27.62
CA ALA A 396 3.39 3.79 28.26
C ALA A 396 4.09 3.98 29.60
N GLY A 397 4.92 5.03 29.72
CA GLY A 397 5.55 5.42 30.99
C GLY A 397 4.55 5.85 32.09
N ARG A 398 3.37 6.35 31.70
CA ARG A 398 2.34 6.83 32.62
C ARG A 398 1.29 5.78 33.00
N HIS A 399 1.13 4.72 32.20
CA HIS A 399 0.03 3.75 32.35
C HIS A 399 0.56 2.31 32.45
N ALA A 400 0.25 1.65 33.57
CA ALA A 400 0.69 0.26 33.83
C ALA A 400 -0.06 -0.80 32.98
N ASN A 401 -1.14 -0.44 32.34
CA ASN A 401 -1.96 -1.29 31.49
C ASN A 401 -1.72 -1.07 29.95
N PHE A 402 -0.58 -0.41 29.65
CA PHE A 402 -0.12 -0.19 28.27
C PHE A 402 1.35 -0.50 28.09
#